data_8a5106afcbe51b4d06d0aa4fbe350c85
#
_entry.id   8a5106afcbe51b4d06d0aa4fbe350c85
#
_cell.length_a   1.000
_cell.length_b   1.000
_cell.length_c   1.000
_cell.angle_alpha   90.00
_cell.angle_beta   90.00
_cell.angle_gamma   90.00
#
_symmetry.space_group_name_H-M   'P 1'
#
loop_
_entity.id
_entity.type
_entity.pdbx_description
1 polymer ?
#
loop_
_entity_poly.entity_id
_entity_poly.type
_entity_poly.pdbx_seq_one_letter_code
_entity_poly.pdbx_strand_id
1 'polypeptide(L)'
;MTDLPVHPVDPSDGVPPSGARRALDVCGALLGLLFLAVPLALVWCAVRLSSPGPGLFRQTRVGQGGRPFTMLKFRTMRTGAGGLTVTANADPRLTRLGRMLREWSLDELPQLWNVLRGDMTLVGPRPETYDLAVRYGPDTRWIFDHRPGLTGVSEVRFRDFDVLGPGETVDVVNYIERIVPARVAVDAVYLRDPSVRATLRALWDTVRHILGFTVPPLAVAPDGTVREAGAAGGSAGDGAGDGAGDHAPDAA
;
A
#
# COMPACT_ATOMS: atom_id res chain seq x y z
N MET A 1 15.00 19.20 -4.71
CA MET A 1 14.31 17.92 -4.43
C MET A 1 15.18 16.83 -5.02
N THR A 2 15.77 15.98 -4.22
CA THR A 2 16.86 15.07 -4.60
C THR A 2 16.25 13.79 -5.20
N ASP A 3 16.51 13.53 -6.47
CA ASP A 3 16.26 12.23 -7.09
C ASP A 3 17.05 11.18 -6.32
N LEU A 4 16.36 10.24 -5.67
CA LEU A 4 17.01 9.16 -4.95
C LEU A 4 17.16 7.97 -5.90
N PRO A 5 18.40 7.58 -6.26
CA PRO A 5 18.63 6.38 -7.04
C PRO A 5 18.16 5.16 -6.23
N VAL A 6 17.31 4.34 -6.81
CA VAL A 6 16.88 3.06 -6.23
C VAL A 6 18.00 2.05 -6.50
N HIS A 7 19.01 2.01 -5.63
CA HIS A 7 19.88 0.84 -5.57
C HIS A 7 19.12 -0.29 -4.87
N PRO A 8 19.29 -1.55 -5.28
CA PRO A 8 18.77 -2.68 -4.52
C PRO A 8 19.25 -2.54 -3.08
N VAL A 9 18.31 -2.52 -2.15
CA VAL A 9 18.63 -2.53 -0.71
C VAL A 9 19.23 -3.90 -0.43
N ASP A 10 20.44 -3.93 0.13
CA ASP A 10 21.05 -5.19 0.54
C ASP A 10 20.11 -5.88 1.54
N PRO A 11 19.76 -7.14 1.33
CA PRO A 11 18.90 -7.89 2.26
C PRO A 11 19.45 -7.93 3.70
N SER A 12 20.76 -7.74 3.87
CA SER A 12 21.41 -7.67 5.19
C SER A 12 21.13 -6.37 5.95
N ASP A 13 20.63 -5.32 5.27
CA ASP A 13 20.32 -4.01 5.87
C ASP A 13 18.93 -3.96 6.52
N GLY A 14 18.28 -5.09 6.73
CA GLY A 14 17.03 -5.21 7.48
C GLY A 14 17.19 -4.65 8.90
N VAL A 15 17.13 -3.32 9.01
CA VAL A 15 17.22 -2.61 10.30
C VAL A 15 16.07 -3.09 11.18
N PRO A 16 16.34 -3.77 12.32
CA PRO A 16 15.28 -4.08 13.26
C PRO A 16 14.60 -2.77 13.64
N PRO A 17 13.27 -2.73 13.77
CA PRO A 17 12.57 -1.51 14.13
C PRO A 17 13.22 -0.96 15.39
N SER A 18 13.67 0.30 15.35
CA SER A 18 14.26 0.95 16.52
C SER A 18 13.28 0.79 17.69
N GLY A 19 13.78 0.68 18.92
CA GLY A 19 12.92 0.56 20.11
C GLY A 19 11.85 1.65 20.14
N ALA A 20 12.16 2.87 19.67
CA ALA A 20 11.23 3.97 19.55
C ALA A 20 10.10 3.68 18.54
N ARG A 21 10.41 3.07 17.40
CA ARG A 21 9.39 2.68 16.42
C ARG A 21 8.47 1.58 16.96
N ARG A 22 9.03 0.58 17.66
CA ARG A 22 8.22 -0.45 18.31
C ARG A 22 7.34 0.12 19.43
N ALA A 23 7.84 1.08 20.19
CA ALA A 23 7.04 1.80 21.20
C ALA A 23 5.87 2.54 20.52
N LEU A 24 6.11 3.23 19.38
CA LEU A 24 5.06 3.88 18.61
C LEU A 24 4.01 2.87 18.12
N ASP A 25 4.43 1.71 17.59
CA ASP A 25 3.53 0.64 17.16
C ASP A 25 2.63 0.16 18.32
N VAL A 26 3.23 -0.14 19.47
CA VAL A 26 2.51 -0.64 20.64
C VAL A 26 1.56 0.41 21.21
N CYS A 27 2.05 1.64 21.40
CA CYS A 27 1.22 2.74 21.92
C CYS A 27 0.08 3.07 20.94
N GLY A 28 0.38 3.19 19.65
CA GLY A 28 -0.62 3.48 18.64
C GLY A 28 -1.69 2.38 18.52
N ALA A 29 -1.26 1.11 18.51
CA ALA A 29 -2.19 -0.02 18.46
C ALA A 29 -3.04 -0.12 19.73
N LEU A 30 -2.45 0.06 20.91
CA LEU A 30 -3.17 0.03 22.20
C LEU A 30 -4.19 1.17 22.29
N LEU A 31 -3.79 2.38 21.98
CA LEU A 31 -4.68 3.55 21.96
C LEU A 31 -5.79 3.36 20.92
N GLY A 32 -5.43 2.91 19.71
CA GLY A 32 -6.41 2.60 18.67
C GLY A 32 -7.44 1.57 19.12
N LEU A 33 -7.01 0.45 19.70
CA LEU A 33 -7.92 -0.58 20.24
C LEU A 33 -8.80 -0.05 21.39
N LEU A 34 -8.23 0.79 22.27
CA LEU A 34 -8.98 1.35 23.39
C LEU A 34 -10.06 2.34 22.91
N PHE A 35 -9.69 3.30 22.06
CA PHE A 35 -10.63 4.30 21.53
C PHE A 35 -11.67 3.71 20.58
N LEU A 36 -11.28 2.69 19.81
CA LEU A 36 -12.17 2.04 18.85
C LEU A 36 -12.89 0.80 19.43
N ALA A 37 -12.72 0.48 20.71
CA ALA A 37 -13.31 -0.73 21.31
C ALA A 37 -14.82 -0.83 21.07
N VAL A 38 -15.58 0.25 21.35
CA VAL A 38 -17.04 0.29 21.13
C VAL A 38 -17.38 0.25 19.63
N PRO A 39 -16.82 1.10 18.76
CA PRO A 39 -17.00 0.97 17.31
C PRO A 39 -16.69 -0.42 16.77
N LEU A 40 -15.56 -1.04 17.16
CA LEU A 40 -15.19 -2.38 16.72
C LEU A 40 -16.21 -3.45 17.16
N ALA A 41 -16.73 -3.35 18.40
CA ALA A 41 -17.78 -4.24 18.88
C ALA A 41 -19.08 -4.06 18.08
N LEU A 42 -19.48 -2.82 17.77
CA LEU A 42 -20.67 -2.52 16.97
C LEU A 42 -20.52 -3.06 15.54
N VAL A 43 -19.36 -2.85 14.90
CA VAL A 43 -19.07 -3.40 13.57
C VAL A 43 -19.08 -4.93 13.61
N TRP A 44 -18.47 -5.55 14.63
CA TRP A 44 -18.50 -6.99 14.80
C TRP A 44 -19.94 -7.54 14.89
N CYS A 45 -20.81 -6.91 15.70
CA CYS A 45 -22.22 -7.26 15.80
C CYS A 45 -22.93 -7.10 14.45
N ALA A 46 -22.74 -5.97 13.76
CA ALA A 46 -23.33 -5.70 12.46
C ALA A 46 -22.90 -6.74 11.41
N VAL A 47 -21.62 -7.12 11.37
CA VAL A 47 -21.12 -8.17 10.47
C VAL A 47 -21.75 -9.53 10.80
N ARG A 48 -21.92 -9.87 12.07
CA ARG A 48 -22.60 -11.10 12.52
C ARG A 48 -24.06 -11.16 12.10
N LEU A 49 -24.74 -10.02 12.13
CA LEU A 49 -26.16 -9.90 11.77
C LEU A 49 -26.35 -9.82 10.24
N SER A 50 -25.36 -9.31 9.49
CA SER A 50 -25.48 -9.12 8.03
C SER A 50 -25.49 -10.42 7.23
N SER A 51 -24.83 -11.46 7.72
CA SER A 51 -24.78 -12.77 7.06
C SER A 51 -24.34 -13.88 8.05
N PRO A 52 -24.70 -15.15 7.83
CA PRO A 52 -24.26 -16.28 8.65
C PRO A 52 -22.74 -16.44 8.67
N GLY A 53 -22.17 -16.76 9.84
CA GLY A 53 -20.74 -17.04 10.00
C GLY A 53 -20.00 -16.15 11.02
N PRO A 54 -18.67 -16.28 11.17
CA PRO A 54 -17.90 -15.52 12.17
C PRO A 54 -17.83 -14.04 11.82
N GLY A 55 -17.75 -13.14 12.82
CA GLY A 55 -17.61 -11.69 12.64
C GLY A 55 -16.22 -11.30 12.10
N LEU A 56 -15.19 -12.07 12.46
CA LEU A 56 -13.83 -11.89 12.00
C LEU A 56 -13.47 -12.93 10.92
N PHE A 57 -12.80 -12.48 9.90
CA PHE A 57 -12.11 -13.29 8.91
C PHE A 57 -10.64 -13.44 9.34
N ARG A 58 -10.14 -14.66 9.20
CA ARG A 58 -8.75 -15.03 9.54
C ARG A 58 -8.08 -15.59 8.31
N GLN A 59 -6.91 -15.07 8.00
CA GLN A 59 -6.13 -15.53 6.85
C GLN A 59 -4.66 -15.63 7.21
N THR A 60 -4.04 -16.76 6.87
CA THR A 60 -2.60 -16.90 6.99
C THR A 60 -1.91 -16.02 5.95
N ARG A 61 -0.95 -15.23 6.41
CA ARG A 61 -0.12 -14.33 5.60
C ARG A 61 1.35 -14.56 5.92
N VAL A 62 2.22 -14.10 5.01
CA VAL A 62 3.66 -14.10 5.22
C VAL A 62 4.03 -12.88 6.06
N GLY A 63 4.72 -13.11 7.16
CA GLY A 63 5.25 -12.11 8.07
C GLY A 63 6.76 -11.96 7.94
N GLN A 64 7.37 -11.28 8.90
CA GLN A 64 8.80 -11.00 8.93
C GLN A 64 9.63 -12.30 8.90
N GLY A 65 10.67 -12.33 8.05
CA GLY A 65 11.52 -13.49 7.85
C GLY A 65 10.80 -14.68 7.21
N GLY A 66 9.72 -14.44 6.44
CA GLY A 66 8.93 -15.48 5.81
C GLY A 66 8.03 -16.28 6.77
N ARG A 67 7.96 -15.91 8.05
CA ARG A 67 7.19 -16.66 9.06
C ARG A 67 5.70 -16.43 8.89
N PRO A 68 4.87 -17.49 8.87
CA PRO A 68 3.44 -17.33 8.74
C PRO A 68 2.83 -16.72 10.01
N PHE A 69 1.85 -15.83 9.83
CA PHE A 69 1.01 -15.30 10.92
C PHE A 69 -0.46 -15.26 10.49
N THR A 70 -1.36 -15.18 11.47
CA THR A 70 -2.80 -15.06 11.22
C THR A 70 -3.21 -13.60 11.22
N MET A 71 -3.50 -13.05 10.05
CA MET A 71 -4.04 -11.72 9.86
C MET A 71 -5.53 -11.69 10.20
N LEU A 72 -5.97 -10.68 10.93
CA LEU A 72 -7.36 -10.47 11.35
C LEU A 72 -8.01 -9.35 10.54
N LYS A 73 -9.21 -9.61 10.00
CA LYS A 73 -10.07 -8.59 9.37
C LYS A 73 -11.53 -8.79 9.79
N PHE A 74 -12.37 -7.79 9.66
CA PHE A 74 -13.79 -8.04 9.64
C PHE A 74 -14.18 -8.81 8.39
N ARG A 75 -15.16 -9.71 8.51
CA ARG A 75 -15.67 -10.45 7.35
C ARG A 75 -16.50 -9.51 6.48
N THR A 76 -16.05 -9.34 5.24
CA THR A 76 -16.71 -8.51 4.23
C THR A 76 -17.46 -9.32 3.17
N MET A 77 -17.17 -10.63 3.09
CA MET A 77 -17.73 -11.55 2.10
C MET A 77 -18.61 -12.63 2.76
N ARG A 78 -19.54 -13.19 1.99
CA ARG A 78 -20.34 -14.34 2.42
C ARG A 78 -19.45 -15.58 2.55
N THR A 79 -19.71 -16.41 3.54
CA THR A 79 -19.01 -17.68 3.76
C THR A 79 -19.40 -18.70 2.69
N GLY A 80 -18.43 -19.53 2.25
CA GLY A 80 -18.67 -20.60 1.29
C GLY A 80 -18.65 -20.18 -0.18
N ALA A 81 -18.51 -18.91 -0.49
CA ALA A 81 -18.31 -18.45 -1.86
C ALA A 81 -16.85 -18.66 -2.26
N GLY A 82 -16.54 -19.76 -2.95
CA GLY A 82 -15.23 -20.00 -3.56
C GLY A 82 -14.89 -18.89 -4.58
N GLY A 83 -13.62 -18.76 -4.95
CA GLY A 83 -13.19 -17.78 -5.97
C GLY A 83 -11.74 -17.33 -5.83
N LEU A 84 -11.32 -16.47 -6.75
CA LEU A 84 -9.94 -16.00 -6.86
C LEU A 84 -9.43 -15.27 -5.62
N THR A 85 -8.15 -15.38 -5.37
CA THR A 85 -7.43 -14.75 -4.25
C THR A 85 -7.38 -13.22 -4.40
N VAL A 86 -7.41 -12.73 -5.64
CA VAL A 86 -7.47 -11.29 -5.95
C VAL A 86 -8.93 -10.88 -6.10
N THR A 87 -9.37 -9.88 -5.34
CA THR A 87 -10.76 -9.44 -5.27
C THR A 87 -10.94 -8.11 -5.99
N ALA A 88 -11.79 -8.08 -7.02
CA ALA A 88 -12.21 -6.83 -7.65
C ALA A 88 -13.26 -6.08 -6.80
N ASN A 89 -13.36 -4.75 -6.98
CA ASN A 89 -14.32 -3.91 -6.24
C ASN A 89 -15.79 -4.31 -6.46
N ALA A 90 -16.12 -4.95 -7.59
CA ALA A 90 -17.46 -5.41 -7.94
C ALA A 90 -17.71 -6.90 -7.64
N ASP A 91 -16.96 -7.50 -6.72
CA ASP A 91 -17.08 -8.92 -6.39
C ASP A 91 -18.48 -9.24 -5.83
N PRO A 92 -19.26 -10.17 -6.44
CA PRO A 92 -20.60 -10.52 -5.98
C PRO A 92 -20.65 -11.19 -4.60
N ARG A 93 -19.51 -11.66 -4.11
CA ARG A 93 -19.39 -12.25 -2.77
C ARG A 93 -19.46 -11.20 -1.66
N LEU A 94 -19.24 -9.92 -1.98
CA LEU A 94 -19.27 -8.83 -1.01
C LEU A 94 -20.69 -8.63 -0.43
N THR A 95 -20.81 -8.53 0.87
CA THR A 95 -22.02 -8.04 1.50
C THR A 95 -22.15 -6.53 1.33
N ARG A 96 -23.35 -5.93 1.45
CA ARG A 96 -23.51 -4.46 1.38
C ARG A 96 -22.68 -3.77 2.46
N LEU A 97 -22.74 -4.29 3.71
CA LEU A 97 -21.90 -3.81 4.81
C LEU A 97 -20.42 -4.00 4.51
N GLY A 98 -20.03 -5.15 3.96
CA GLY A 98 -18.65 -5.46 3.62
C GLY A 98 -18.05 -4.50 2.59
N ARG A 99 -18.85 -4.05 1.62
CA ARG A 99 -18.43 -3.04 0.64
C ARG A 99 -18.12 -1.71 1.34
N MET A 100 -19.04 -1.22 2.16
CA MET A 100 -18.84 0.00 2.95
C MET A 100 -17.59 -0.10 3.85
N LEU A 101 -17.40 -1.22 4.54
CA LEU A 101 -16.23 -1.42 5.40
C LEU A 101 -14.91 -1.34 4.61
N ARG A 102 -14.87 -1.89 3.39
CA ARG A 102 -13.69 -1.83 2.52
C ARG A 102 -13.43 -0.43 1.96
N GLU A 103 -14.47 0.28 1.55
CA GLU A 103 -14.37 1.66 1.06
C GLU A 103 -13.69 2.59 2.07
N TRP A 104 -13.93 2.34 3.36
CA TRP A 104 -13.34 3.13 4.46
C TRP A 104 -12.18 2.42 5.17
N SER A 105 -11.72 1.28 4.63
CA SER A 105 -10.68 0.44 5.25
C SER A 105 -10.96 0.03 6.71
N LEU A 106 -12.22 0.08 7.13
CA LEU A 106 -12.64 -0.29 8.49
C LEU A 106 -12.54 -1.79 8.74
N ASP A 107 -12.58 -2.60 7.69
CA ASP A 107 -12.42 -4.05 7.80
C ASP A 107 -11.02 -4.45 8.27
N GLU A 108 -10.03 -3.59 8.14
CA GLU A 108 -8.66 -3.85 8.53
C GLU A 108 -8.33 -3.48 9.98
N LEU A 109 -9.19 -2.72 10.66
CA LEU A 109 -8.94 -2.27 12.04
C LEU A 109 -8.65 -3.40 13.05
N PRO A 110 -9.19 -4.63 12.95
CA PRO A 110 -8.80 -5.73 13.82
C PRO A 110 -7.31 -6.10 13.74
N GLN A 111 -6.59 -5.70 12.68
CA GLN A 111 -5.14 -5.90 12.55
C GLN A 111 -4.34 -5.08 13.57
N LEU A 112 -4.93 -4.07 14.23
CA LEU A 112 -4.29 -3.42 15.40
C LEU A 112 -3.90 -4.45 16.47
N TRP A 113 -4.64 -5.54 16.61
CA TRP A 113 -4.26 -6.66 17.46
C TRP A 113 -2.99 -7.37 16.96
N ASN A 114 -2.85 -7.56 15.66
CA ASN A 114 -1.63 -8.12 15.08
C ASN A 114 -0.41 -7.18 15.30
N VAL A 115 -0.62 -5.86 15.21
CA VAL A 115 0.42 -4.87 15.53
C VAL A 115 0.81 -4.97 17.00
N LEU A 116 -0.14 -5.05 17.92
CA LEU A 116 0.11 -5.16 19.35
C LEU A 116 0.90 -6.44 19.68
N ARG A 117 0.53 -7.57 19.07
CA ARG A 117 1.26 -8.85 19.22
C ARG A 117 2.67 -8.83 18.63
N GLY A 118 2.94 -7.94 17.67
CA GLY A 118 4.22 -7.86 16.97
C GLY A 118 4.29 -8.69 15.69
N ASP A 119 3.18 -9.26 15.25
CA ASP A 119 3.08 -9.90 13.93
C ASP A 119 3.19 -8.86 12.82
N MET A 120 2.69 -7.63 13.07
CA MET A 120 2.65 -6.49 12.16
C MET A 120 3.24 -5.23 12.82
N THR A 121 3.44 -4.20 12.00
CA THR A 121 3.77 -2.82 12.38
C THR A 121 2.65 -1.87 11.90
N LEU A 122 2.59 -0.64 12.39
CA LEU A 122 1.61 0.34 11.87
C LEU A 122 1.88 0.67 10.40
N VAL A 123 3.15 0.90 10.03
CA VAL A 123 3.55 1.23 8.65
C VAL A 123 4.60 0.24 8.17
N GLY A 124 4.35 -0.42 7.07
CA GLY A 124 5.25 -1.41 6.49
C GLY A 124 4.72 -1.95 5.16
N PRO A 125 5.42 -2.90 4.54
CA PRO A 125 4.96 -3.51 3.31
C PRO A 125 3.67 -4.30 3.51
N ARG A 126 2.88 -4.43 2.45
CA ARG A 126 1.63 -5.18 2.46
C ARG A 126 1.87 -6.65 2.81
N PRO A 127 1.12 -7.25 3.76
CA PRO A 127 1.20 -8.67 4.04
C PRO A 127 0.65 -9.50 2.86
N GLU A 128 1.47 -10.39 2.28
CA GLU A 128 1.08 -11.23 1.14
C GLU A 128 0.59 -12.60 1.56
N THR A 129 -0.22 -13.24 0.69
CA THR A 129 -0.55 -14.66 0.82
C THR A 129 0.68 -15.50 0.46
N TYR A 130 0.76 -16.71 1.03
CA TYR A 130 1.86 -17.63 0.71
C TYR A 130 1.95 -17.94 -0.79
N ASP A 131 0.80 -18.17 -1.44
CA ASP A 131 0.72 -18.52 -2.86
C ASP A 131 1.25 -17.40 -3.79
N LEU A 132 1.16 -16.14 -3.37
CA LEU A 132 1.75 -15.02 -4.10
C LEU A 132 3.22 -14.82 -3.70
N ALA A 133 3.54 -14.90 -2.42
CA ALA A 133 4.88 -14.65 -1.92
C ALA A 133 5.93 -15.62 -2.50
N VAL A 134 5.58 -16.89 -2.73
CA VAL A 134 6.48 -17.86 -3.36
C VAL A 134 6.82 -17.52 -4.80
N ARG A 135 6.03 -16.68 -5.45
CA ARG A 135 6.22 -16.23 -6.84
C ARG A 135 7.08 -14.96 -6.96
N TYR A 136 7.39 -14.31 -5.84
CA TYR A 136 8.26 -13.13 -5.83
C TYR A 136 9.67 -13.51 -6.30
N GLY A 137 10.21 -12.73 -7.23
CA GLY A 137 11.57 -12.89 -7.74
C GLY A 137 12.63 -12.55 -6.69
N PRO A 138 13.90 -12.90 -6.94
CA PRO A 138 15.02 -12.59 -6.03
C PRO A 138 15.09 -11.10 -5.68
N ASP A 139 14.86 -10.22 -6.66
CA ASP A 139 14.99 -8.76 -6.52
C ASP A 139 13.88 -8.11 -5.67
N THR A 140 12.79 -8.84 -5.40
CA THR A 140 11.63 -8.33 -4.63
C THR A 140 11.40 -9.08 -3.34
N ARG A 141 11.98 -10.29 -3.18
CA ARG A 141 11.74 -11.18 -2.04
C ARG A 141 12.25 -10.63 -0.71
N TRP A 142 13.26 -9.77 -0.72
CA TRP A 142 13.82 -9.11 0.46
C TRP A 142 12.75 -8.32 1.26
N ILE A 143 11.64 -7.94 0.61
CA ILE A 143 10.53 -7.24 1.29
C ILE A 143 9.99 -8.03 2.49
N PHE A 144 10.07 -9.37 2.45
CA PHE A 144 9.63 -10.25 3.54
C PHE A 144 10.58 -10.29 4.74
N ASP A 145 11.77 -9.71 4.65
CA ASP A 145 12.67 -9.54 5.81
C ASP A 145 12.13 -8.47 6.75
N HIS A 146 11.23 -7.63 6.24
CA HIS A 146 10.55 -6.59 6.99
C HIS A 146 9.21 -7.06 7.55
N ARG A 147 8.84 -6.46 8.70
CA ARG A 147 7.53 -6.71 9.30
C ARG A 147 6.44 -6.06 8.47
N PRO A 148 5.37 -6.80 8.09
CA PRO A 148 4.27 -6.23 7.30
C PRO A 148 3.53 -5.14 8.07
N GLY A 149 3.01 -4.15 7.34
CA GLY A 149 2.27 -3.01 7.88
C GLY A 149 0.77 -3.22 7.93
N LEU A 150 0.11 -2.48 8.84
CA LEU A 150 -1.33 -2.24 8.80
C LEU A 150 -1.68 -1.31 7.64
N THR A 151 -0.81 -0.33 7.37
CA THR A 151 -0.80 0.50 6.16
C THR A 151 0.62 0.54 5.60
N GLY A 152 0.77 1.01 4.37
CA GLY A 152 2.06 1.12 3.70
C GLY A 152 2.13 2.33 2.78
N VAL A 153 3.33 2.77 2.46
CA VAL A 153 3.51 3.89 1.53
C VAL A 153 2.98 3.51 0.15
N SER A 154 3.24 2.28 -0.29
CA SER A 154 2.70 1.77 -1.56
C SER A 154 1.17 1.66 -1.55
N GLU A 155 0.54 1.35 -0.43
CA GLU A 155 -0.93 1.26 -0.36
C GLU A 155 -1.63 2.61 -0.53
N VAL A 156 -0.99 3.69 -0.06
CA VAL A 156 -1.56 5.04 -0.07
C VAL A 156 -1.14 5.84 -1.29
N ARG A 157 0.11 5.68 -1.74
CA ARG A 157 0.74 6.54 -2.75
C ARG A 157 1.02 5.86 -4.09
N PHE A 158 0.78 4.56 -4.22
CA PHE A 158 0.95 3.82 -5.47
C PHE A 158 -0.42 3.37 -6.00
N ARG A 159 -0.63 3.53 -7.30
CA ARG A 159 -1.84 3.08 -7.98
C ARG A 159 -1.49 1.98 -8.97
N ASP A 160 -2.12 0.83 -8.83
CA ASP A 160 -1.89 -0.31 -9.73
C ASP A 160 -2.13 0.05 -11.20
N PHE A 161 -3.03 1.01 -11.47
CA PHE A 161 -3.34 1.51 -12.82
C PHE A 161 -2.19 2.27 -13.49
N ASP A 162 -1.26 2.85 -12.70
CA ASP A 162 -0.13 3.60 -13.25
C ASP A 162 0.91 2.68 -13.91
N VAL A 163 0.83 1.37 -13.65
CA VAL A 163 1.73 0.35 -14.17
C VAL A 163 1.10 -0.49 -15.28
N LEU A 164 -0.22 -0.59 -15.27
CA LEU A 164 -0.99 -1.33 -16.28
C LEU A 164 -1.42 -0.41 -17.40
N GLY A 165 -1.34 -0.89 -18.65
CA GLY A 165 -1.84 -0.18 -19.81
C GLY A 165 -3.36 -0.11 -19.86
N PRO A 166 -3.93 0.76 -20.72
CA PRO A 166 -5.37 0.83 -20.92
C PRO A 166 -5.96 -0.52 -21.36
N GLY A 167 -6.96 -1.00 -20.61
CA GLY A 167 -7.63 -2.30 -20.92
C GLY A 167 -6.95 -3.53 -20.33
N GLU A 168 -5.81 -3.40 -19.70
CA GLU A 168 -5.18 -4.51 -18.97
C GLU A 168 -5.88 -4.78 -17.62
N THR A 169 -5.95 -6.06 -17.26
CA THR A 169 -6.58 -6.50 -16.00
C THR A 169 -5.52 -6.94 -15.00
N VAL A 170 -5.83 -6.79 -13.71
CA VAL A 170 -4.99 -7.32 -12.63
C VAL A 170 -5.17 -8.83 -12.56
N ASP A 171 -4.39 -9.58 -13.34
CA ASP A 171 -4.22 -11.02 -13.18
C ASP A 171 -2.96 -11.33 -12.37
N VAL A 172 -2.71 -12.61 -12.09
CA VAL A 172 -1.57 -13.04 -11.26
C VAL A 172 -0.23 -12.73 -11.95
N VAL A 173 -0.15 -12.80 -13.28
CA VAL A 173 1.08 -12.55 -14.04
C VAL A 173 1.41 -11.06 -13.98
N ASN A 174 0.49 -10.20 -14.40
CA ASN A 174 0.66 -8.74 -14.31
C ASN A 174 0.95 -8.27 -12.87
N TYR A 175 0.30 -8.91 -11.87
CA TYR A 175 0.56 -8.61 -10.48
C TYR A 175 2.02 -8.88 -10.10
N ILE A 176 2.54 -10.07 -10.41
CA ILE A 176 3.90 -10.48 -10.01
C ILE A 176 4.97 -9.77 -10.85
N GLU A 177 4.77 -9.63 -12.17
CA GLU A 177 5.82 -9.13 -13.06
C GLU A 177 5.91 -7.61 -13.11
N ARG A 178 4.81 -6.90 -12.85
CA ARG A 178 4.72 -5.45 -13.02
C ARG A 178 4.35 -4.71 -11.73
N ILE A 179 3.29 -5.13 -11.04
CA ILE A 179 2.79 -4.42 -9.87
C ILE A 179 3.71 -4.63 -8.67
N VAL A 180 4.13 -5.86 -8.40
CA VAL A 180 4.99 -6.18 -7.26
C VAL A 180 6.31 -5.43 -7.30
N PRO A 181 7.11 -5.42 -8.40
CA PRO A 181 8.36 -4.66 -8.44
C PRO A 181 8.15 -3.17 -8.17
N ALA A 182 7.12 -2.57 -8.75
CA ALA A 182 6.81 -1.16 -8.55
C ALA A 182 6.39 -0.86 -7.11
N ARG A 183 5.54 -1.69 -6.49
CA ARG A 183 5.17 -1.55 -5.07
C ARG A 183 6.38 -1.68 -4.15
N VAL A 184 7.22 -2.69 -4.37
CA VAL A 184 8.45 -2.91 -3.60
C VAL A 184 9.39 -1.72 -3.72
N ALA A 185 9.53 -1.13 -4.92
CA ALA A 185 10.34 0.08 -5.12
C ALA A 185 9.80 1.28 -4.33
N VAL A 186 8.48 1.46 -4.29
CA VAL A 186 7.83 2.53 -3.50
C VAL A 186 8.00 2.30 -2.01
N ASP A 187 7.79 1.07 -1.53
CA ASP A 187 7.97 0.74 -0.10
C ASP A 187 9.45 0.84 0.32
N ALA A 188 10.40 0.56 -0.59
CA ALA A 188 11.83 0.72 -0.35
C ALA A 188 12.20 2.15 0.05
N VAL A 189 11.51 3.17 -0.48
CA VAL A 189 11.73 4.58 -0.10
C VAL A 189 11.54 4.79 1.40
N TYR A 190 10.50 4.19 1.97
CA TYR A 190 10.23 4.26 3.41
C TYR A 190 11.16 3.34 4.21
N LEU A 191 11.40 2.12 3.71
CA LEU A 191 12.16 1.10 4.42
C LEU A 191 13.66 1.42 4.55
N ARG A 192 14.21 2.33 3.73
CA ARG A 192 15.60 2.82 3.86
C ARG A 192 15.82 3.62 5.14
N ASP A 193 14.85 4.43 5.55
CA ASP A 193 14.91 5.19 6.80
C ASP A 193 13.52 5.20 7.46
N PRO A 194 13.13 4.09 8.10
CA PRO A 194 11.83 3.96 8.76
C PRO A 194 11.83 4.66 10.12
N SER A 195 12.16 5.95 10.13
CA SER A 195 12.19 6.78 11.34
C SER A 195 10.77 7.02 11.88
N VAL A 196 10.67 7.41 13.17
CA VAL A 196 9.40 7.81 13.79
C VAL A 196 8.71 8.91 12.97
N ARG A 197 9.51 9.90 12.49
CA ARG A 197 8.98 11.01 11.67
C ARG A 197 8.40 10.51 10.33
N ALA A 198 9.12 9.61 9.66
CA ALA A 198 8.65 9.01 8.41
C ALA A 198 7.37 8.18 8.64
N THR A 199 7.33 7.42 9.73
CA THR A 199 6.14 6.65 10.15
C THR A 199 4.93 7.55 10.41
N LEU A 200 5.10 8.64 11.17
CA LEU A 200 4.01 9.58 11.45
C LEU A 200 3.51 10.27 10.17
N ARG A 201 4.42 10.59 9.23
CA ARG A 201 4.04 11.14 7.92
C ARG A 201 3.20 10.14 7.12
N ALA A 202 3.62 8.88 7.04
CA ALA A 202 2.90 7.83 6.33
C ALA A 202 1.51 7.57 6.96
N LEU A 203 1.40 7.58 8.29
CA LEU A 203 0.12 7.51 8.99
C LEU A 203 -0.78 8.70 8.68
N TRP A 204 -0.22 9.91 8.62
CA TRP A 204 -0.96 11.11 8.25
C TRP A 204 -1.46 11.03 6.80
N ASP A 205 -0.62 10.57 5.86
CA ASP A 205 -1.02 10.35 4.47
C ASP A 205 -2.14 9.31 4.38
N THR A 206 -2.10 8.25 5.20
CA THR A 206 -3.18 7.25 5.29
C THR A 206 -4.49 7.88 5.75
N VAL A 207 -4.46 8.69 6.81
CA VAL A 207 -5.66 9.39 7.31
C VAL A 207 -6.22 10.33 6.24
N ARG A 208 -5.36 11.10 5.57
CA ARG A 208 -5.79 11.96 4.46
C ARG A 208 -6.46 11.17 3.35
N HIS A 209 -5.86 10.05 2.95
CA HIS A 209 -6.40 9.17 1.92
C HIS A 209 -7.79 8.63 2.29
N ILE A 210 -7.97 8.12 3.52
CA ILE A 210 -9.25 7.62 4.03
C ILE A 210 -10.31 8.71 4.05
N LEU A 211 -9.93 9.96 4.40
CA LEU A 211 -10.83 11.11 4.41
C LEU A 211 -11.11 11.69 3.00
N GLY A 212 -10.59 11.06 1.94
CA GLY A 212 -10.80 11.47 0.55
C GLY A 212 -9.94 12.64 0.09
N PHE A 213 -8.95 13.07 0.88
CA PHE A 213 -7.98 14.08 0.43
C PHE A 213 -6.97 13.47 -0.54
N THR A 214 -6.59 14.24 -1.54
CA THR A 214 -5.56 13.83 -2.49
C THR A 214 -4.20 13.72 -1.79
N VAL A 215 -3.61 12.53 -1.85
CA VAL A 215 -2.22 12.28 -1.50
C VAL A 215 -1.46 12.12 -2.82
N PRO A 216 -0.41 12.91 -3.07
CA PRO A 216 0.33 12.81 -4.33
C PRO A 216 0.85 11.39 -4.55
N PRO A 217 0.50 10.73 -5.67
CA PRO A 217 0.96 9.40 -5.97
C PRO A 217 2.47 9.38 -6.22
N LEU A 218 3.09 8.23 -5.98
CA LEU A 218 4.47 7.94 -6.36
C LEU A 218 4.45 7.06 -7.60
N ALA A 219 5.22 7.43 -8.59
CA ALA A 219 5.44 6.65 -9.81
C ALA A 219 6.86 6.11 -9.84
N VAL A 220 7.04 4.93 -10.42
CA VAL A 220 8.34 4.32 -10.66
C VAL A 220 8.71 4.60 -12.11
N ALA A 221 9.81 5.34 -12.32
CA ALA A 221 10.34 5.61 -13.64
C ALA A 221 11.01 4.34 -14.24
N PRO A 222 11.22 4.27 -15.58
CA PRO A 222 11.85 3.11 -16.22
C PRO A 222 13.27 2.81 -15.72
N ASP A 223 13.96 3.80 -15.16
CA ASP A 223 15.27 3.65 -14.52
C ASP A 223 15.20 3.13 -13.08
N GLY A 224 13.99 2.79 -12.59
CA GLY A 224 13.75 2.33 -11.23
C GLY A 224 13.69 3.45 -10.20
N THR A 225 13.80 4.74 -10.57
CA THR A 225 13.65 5.85 -9.60
C THR A 225 12.20 6.07 -9.23
N VAL A 226 11.95 6.42 -7.95
CA VAL A 226 10.62 6.72 -7.43
C VAL A 226 10.46 8.24 -7.31
N ARG A 227 9.44 8.79 -7.97
CA ARG A 227 9.15 10.25 -8.03
C ARG A 227 7.69 10.52 -7.70
N GLU A 228 7.38 11.75 -7.27
CA GLU A 228 5.98 12.17 -7.18
C GLU A 228 5.40 12.32 -8.60
N ALA A 229 4.32 11.64 -8.88
CA ALA A 229 3.62 11.75 -10.16
C ALA A 229 3.05 13.16 -10.27
N GLY A 230 3.44 13.88 -11.32
CA GLY A 230 3.07 15.29 -11.55
C GLY A 230 4.23 16.29 -11.42
N ALA A 231 5.41 15.90 -10.94
CA ALA A 231 6.58 16.78 -10.90
C ALA A 231 7.28 16.99 -12.26
N ALA A 232 6.87 16.26 -13.30
CA ALA A 232 7.51 16.27 -14.62
C ALA A 232 6.92 17.31 -15.62
N GLY A 233 6.08 18.25 -15.17
CA GLY A 233 5.36 19.20 -16.03
C GLY A 233 5.87 20.65 -16.00
N GLY A 234 7.05 20.94 -15.43
CA GLY A 234 7.49 22.33 -15.21
C GLY A 234 8.91 22.65 -15.66
N SER A 235 9.37 22.17 -16.83
CA SER A 235 10.67 22.65 -17.37
C SER A 235 10.86 22.25 -18.84
N ALA A 236 9.97 22.74 -19.70
CA ALA A 236 10.27 22.82 -21.14
C ALA A 236 9.45 23.97 -21.74
N GLY A 237 10.02 25.16 -21.74
CA GLY A 237 9.42 26.27 -22.42
C GLY A 237 9.85 27.62 -21.89
N ASP A 238 11.12 27.98 -22.09
CA ASP A 238 11.53 29.36 -22.31
C ASP A 238 12.96 29.33 -22.87
N GLY A 239 13.06 29.59 -24.16
CA GLY A 239 14.36 29.72 -24.80
C GLY A 239 14.28 29.64 -26.32
N ALA A 240 13.48 30.46 -26.95
CA ALA A 240 13.73 30.78 -28.38
C ALA A 240 13.55 32.27 -28.53
N GLY A 241 14.71 32.91 -28.47
CA GLY A 241 14.87 34.31 -28.69
C GLY A 241 14.64 34.72 -30.16
N ASP A 242 14.38 35.97 -30.27
CA ASP A 242 14.37 36.84 -31.41
C ASP A 242 15.35 36.49 -32.53
N GLY A 243 14.89 36.58 -33.74
CA GLY A 243 15.68 36.62 -34.97
C GLY A 243 14.85 37.33 -36.04
N ALA A 244 14.86 38.64 -36.01
CA ALA A 244 14.38 39.52 -37.09
C ALA A 244 15.09 39.21 -38.44
N GLY A 245 14.34 39.25 -39.54
CA GLY A 245 14.84 39.12 -40.90
C GLY A 245 13.79 39.46 -41.93
N ASP A 246 13.59 40.79 -42.06
CA ASP A 246 13.03 41.55 -43.14
C ASP A 246 13.39 40.99 -44.54
N HIS A 247 12.43 40.80 -45.44
CA HIS A 247 12.49 41.08 -46.89
C HIS A 247 11.19 40.71 -47.61
N ALA A 248 10.42 41.75 -47.98
CA ALA A 248 9.66 41.82 -49.24
C ALA A 248 10.52 42.54 -50.24
N PRO A 249 10.26 42.64 -51.57
CA PRO A 249 9.00 42.45 -52.27
C PRO A 249 9.11 41.80 -53.70
N ASP A 250 8.02 41.87 -54.41
CA ASP A 250 7.79 41.99 -55.86
C ASP A 250 7.38 40.75 -56.69
N ALA A 251 6.18 40.93 -57.18
CA ALA A 251 5.70 40.92 -58.59
C ALA A 251 5.79 39.62 -59.45
N ALA A 252 4.70 39.10 -59.78
CA ALA A 252 4.01 39.03 -61.10
C ALA A 252 2.76 38.16 -60.99
#